data_d68a71dfab7d588b0d65604a22456232
#
_entry.id   d68a71dfab7d588b0d65604a22456232
#
_cell.length_a   1.000
_cell.length_b   1.000
_cell.length_c   1.000
_cell.angle_alpha   90.00
_cell.angle_beta   90.00
_cell.angle_gamma   90.00
#
_symmetry.space_group_name_H-M   'P 1'
#
loop_
_entity.id
_entity.type
_entity.pdbx_description
1 polymer ?
#
loop_
_entity_poly.entity_id
_entity_poly.type
_entity_poly.pdbx_seq_one_letter_code
_entity_poly.pdbx_strand_id
1 'polypeptide(L)'
;KATCQLYTFLTEIEFVAGDFPAKWMVRIPQDFLEVKSFLATQIMDEARHQEVFRKRAIAGGGLRHSSPGFEWALKAILDAPTHTMGTFLLNVLGEGLILSVFRSGEMIAKTHVDKEIFRRCLQDEARHVSYGVMQLKWYLDHHSDRAGALEELHRFADVGEQVILSAFTEAALVEPVAVLLGGGIDKI
;
A
#
# COMPACT_ATOMS: atom_id res chain seq x y z
N LYS A 1 -13.10 -12.38 -14.07
CA LYS A 1 -11.76 -11.90 -14.51
C LYS A 1 -11.38 -10.61 -13.79
N ALA A 2 -12.20 -9.56 -13.79
CA ALA A 2 -11.91 -8.29 -13.12
C ALA A 2 -11.55 -8.45 -11.63
N THR A 3 -12.32 -9.26 -10.89
CA THR A 3 -12.03 -9.57 -9.47
C THR A 3 -10.66 -10.22 -9.29
N CYS A 4 -10.29 -11.18 -10.15
CA CYS A 4 -8.97 -11.82 -10.08
C CYS A 4 -7.84 -10.81 -10.38
N GLN A 5 -8.06 -9.90 -11.32
CA GLN A 5 -7.08 -8.86 -11.64
C GLN A 5 -6.87 -7.92 -10.45
N LEU A 6 -7.96 -7.45 -9.82
CA LEU A 6 -7.88 -6.60 -8.63
C LEU A 6 -7.12 -7.32 -7.50
N TYR A 7 -7.48 -8.56 -7.18
CA TYR A 7 -6.79 -9.32 -6.13
C TYR A 7 -5.33 -9.65 -6.47
N THR A 8 -4.98 -9.74 -7.75
CA THR A 8 -3.57 -9.87 -8.15
C THR A 8 -2.80 -8.60 -7.79
N PHE A 9 -3.31 -7.42 -8.16
CA PHE A 9 -2.68 -6.15 -7.79
C PHE A 9 -2.54 -5.98 -6.28
N LEU A 10 -3.61 -6.28 -5.52
CA LEU A 10 -3.54 -6.21 -4.07
C LEU A 10 -2.48 -7.16 -3.52
N THR A 11 -2.38 -8.40 -4.04
CA THR A 11 -1.33 -9.33 -3.63
C THR A 11 0.08 -8.76 -3.87
N GLU A 12 0.32 -8.07 -4.97
CA GLU A 12 1.62 -7.49 -5.31
C GLU A 12 1.95 -6.27 -4.43
N ILE A 13 0.97 -5.45 -4.11
CA ILE A 13 1.13 -4.32 -3.16
C ILE A 13 1.58 -4.84 -1.80
N GLU A 14 0.93 -5.87 -1.27
CA GLU A 14 1.22 -6.41 0.05
C GLU A 14 2.61 -7.06 0.14
N PHE A 15 3.16 -7.57 -0.97
CA PHE A 15 4.55 -7.99 -1.01
C PHE A 15 5.50 -6.85 -0.70
N VAL A 16 5.33 -5.73 -1.39
CA VAL A 16 6.18 -4.56 -1.22
C VAL A 16 5.95 -3.90 0.14
N ALA A 17 4.69 -3.84 0.59
CA ALA A 17 4.34 -3.32 1.91
C ALA A 17 4.97 -4.14 3.04
N GLY A 18 5.19 -5.45 2.84
CA GLY A 18 5.93 -6.31 3.77
C GLY A 18 7.46 -6.20 3.63
N ASP A 19 7.97 -6.11 2.41
CA ASP A 19 9.41 -6.04 2.14
C ASP A 19 10.04 -4.72 2.61
N PHE A 20 9.31 -3.62 2.49
CA PHE A 20 9.79 -2.31 2.92
C PHE A 20 10.11 -2.28 4.44
N PRO A 21 9.19 -2.60 5.36
CA PRO A 21 9.51 -2.62 6.78
C PRO A 21 10.58 -3.66 7.12
N ALA A 22 10.64 -4.80 6.44
CA ALA A 22 11.68 -5.80 6.64
C ALA A 22 13.08 -5.26 6.30
N LYS A 23 13.21 -4.53 5.18
CA LYS A 23 14.45 -3.84 4.77
C LYS A 23 14.95 -2.87 5.84
N TRP A 24 14.06 -2.12 6.48
CA TRP A 24 14.42 -1.07 7.42
C TRP A 24 14.56 -1.57 8.86
N MET A 25 13.82 -2.58 9.26
CA MET A 25 13.86 -3.13 10.62
C MET A 25 15.27 -3.49 11.08
N VAL A 26 16.12 -4.01 10.18
CA VAL A 26 17.52 -4.36 10.49
C VAL A 26 18.47 -3.16 10.49
N ARG A 27 18.07 -2.04 9.90
CA ARG A 27 18.87 -0.82 9.75
C ARG A 27 18.60 0.23 10.84
N ILE A 28 17.42 0.20 11.43
CA ILE A 28 17.03 1.11 12.51
C ILE A 28 17.82 0.75 13.77
N PRO A 29 18.44 1.73 14.45
CA PRO A 29 19.16 1.50 15.71
C PRO A 29 18.27 0.87 16.77
N GLN A 30 18.90 0.12 17.69
CA GLN A 30 18.18 -0.58 18.77
C GLN A 30 17.51 0.37 19.78
N ASP A 31 17.98 1.60 19.87
CA ASP A 31 17.37 2.63 20.73
C ASP A 31 15.95 3.01 20.30
N PHE A 32 15.54 2.66 19.08
CA PHE A 32 14.18 2.84 18.55
C PHE A 32 13.39 1.53 18.58
N LEU A 33 13.31 0.91 19.75
CA LEU A 33 12.67 -0.40 19.92
C LEU A 33 11.19 -0.40 19.51
N GLU A 34 10.47 0.68 19.82
CA GLU A 34 9.05 0.83 19.48
C GLU A 34 8.84 0.84 17.96
N VAL A 35 9.71 1.52 17.22
CA VAL A 35 9.69 1.53 15.75
C VAL A 35 9.92 0.12 15.21
N LYS A 36 10.93 -0.59 15.72
CA LYS A 36 11.22 -1.97 15.30
C LYS A 36 10.05 -2.91 15.61
N SER A 37 9.46 -2.77 16.78
CA SER A 37 8.29 -3.57 17.18
C SER A 37 7.10 -3.31 16.27
N PHE A 38 6.84 -2.04 15.93
CA PHE A 38 5.79 -1.70 14.98
C PHE A 38 6.05 -2.31 13.60
N LEU A 39 7.26 -2.15 13.03
CA LEU A 39 7.61 -2.72 11.73
C LEU A 39 7.44 -4.24 11.70
N ALA A 40 7.75 -4.94 12.80
CA ALA A 40 7.52 -6.38 12.90
C ALA A 40 6.02 -6.74 12.84
N THR A 41 5.15 -5.92 13.46
CA THR A 41 3.69 -6.13 13.36
C THR A 41 3.19 -5.84 11.95
N GLN A 42 3.67 -4.78 11.30
CA GLN A 42 3.32 -4.48 9.91
C GLN A 42 3.70 -5.63 8.99
N ILE A 43 4.92 -6.16 9.06
CA ILE A 43 5.34 -7.34 8.26
C ILE A 43 4.35 -8.50 8.43
N MET A 44 3.88 -8.76 9.65
CA MET A 44 2.92 -9.83 9.92
C MET A 44 1.54 -9.54 9.31
N ASP A 45 1.09 -8.30 9.35
CA ASP A 45 -0.17 -7.88 8.77
C ASP A 45 -0.14 -8.03 7.24
N GLU A 46 0.93 -7.53 6.58
CA GLU A 46 1.09 -7.63 5.13
C GLU A 46 1.20 -9.07 4.63
N ALA A 47 1.86 -9.94 5.40
CA ALA A 47 1.91 -11.37 5.08
C ALA A 47 0.51 -12.00 5.09
N ARG A 48 -0.38 -11.60 6.01
CA ARG A 48 -1.77 -12.05 6.05
C ARG A 48 -2.60 -11.46 4.90
N HIS A 49 -2.43 -10.17 4.60
CA HIS A 49 -3.11 -9.50 3.48
C HIS A 49 -2.74 -10.18 2.16
N GLN A 50 -1.46 -10.36 1.90
CA GLN A 50 -0.96 -11.06 0.73
C GLN A 50 -1.56 -12.46 0.59
N GLU A 51 -1.59 -13.23 1.68
CA GLU A 51 -2.13 -14.59 1.66
C GLU A 51 -3.62 -14.60 1.29
N VAL A 52 -4.44 -13.72 1.89
CA VAL A 52 -5.88 -13.73 1.63
C VAL A 52 -6.21 -13.23 0.23
N PHE A 53 -5.54 -12.18 -0.27
CA PHE A 53 -5.76 -11.69 -1.64
C PHE A 53 -5.32 -12.73 -2.67
N ARG A 54 -4.17 -13.35 -2.49
CA ARG A 54 -3.69 -14.43 -3.35
C ARG A 54 -4.68 -15.61 -3.39
N LYS A 55 -5.15 -16.06 -2.23
CA LYS A 55 -6.15 -17.15 -2.14
C LYS A 55 -7.45 -16.78 -2.85
N ARG A 56 -7.90 -15.52 -2.72
CA ARG A 56 -9.11 -15.04 -3.41
C ARG A 56 -8.93 -14.97 -4.92
N ALA A 57 -7.79 -14.52 -5.42
CA ALA A 57 -7.46 -14.53 -6.84
C ALA A 57 -7.49 -15.96 -7.40
N ILE A 58 -6.85 -16.90 -6.70
CA ILE A 58 -6.80 -18.32 -7.10
C ILE A 58 -8.21 -18.93 -7.12
N ALA A 59 -9.01 -18.72 -6.08
CA ALA A 59 -10.38 -19.21 -6.01
C ALA A 59 -11.30 -18.60 -7.09
N GLY A 60 -10.99 -17.40 -7.57
CA GLY A 60 -11.71 -16.72 -8.65
C GLY A 60 -11.28 -17.10 -10.07
N GLY A 61 -10.25 -17.93 -10.22
CA GLY A 61 -9.78 -18.40 -11.52
C GLY A 61 -8.28 -18.15 -11.78
N GLY A 62 -7.51 -17.74 -10.78
CA GLY A 62 -6.06 -17.61 -10.81
C GLY A 62 -5.56 -16.18 -10.77
N LEU A 63 -4.27 -16.04 -10.49
CA LEU A 63 -3.54 -14.79 -10.59
C LEU A 63 -3.46 -14.33 -12.04
N ARG A 64 -3.33 -13.03 -12.24
CA ARG A 64 -3.21 -12.35 -13.53
C ARG A 64 -1.81 -11.76 -13.66
N HIS A 65 -1.63 -10.90 -14.63
CA HIS A 65 -0.36 -10.23 -14.89
C HIS A 65 -0.33 -8.86 -14.21
N SER A 66 0.85 -8.48 -13.72
CA SER A 66 1.17 -7.11 -13.36
C SER A 66 1.37 -6.24 -14.61
N SER A 67 1.52 -4.94 -14.40
CA SER A 67 1.86 -4.00 -15.47
C SER A 67 3.22 -3.35 -15.18
N PRO A 68 3.99 -2.97 -16.22
CA PRO A 68 5.31 -2.35 -16.01
C PRO A 68 5.27 -1.07 -15.19
N GLY A 69 4.24 -0.24 -15.38
CA GLY A 69 4.09 1.00 -14.59
C GLY A 69 3.81 0.73 -13.12
N PHE A 70 3.01 -0.31 -12.85
CA PHE A 70 2.72 -0.71 -11.48
C PHE A 70 3.96 -1.30 -10.78
N GLU A 71 4.70 -2.18 -11.45
CA GLU A 71 5.96 -2.72 -10.93
C GLU A 71 7.00 -1.61 -10.67
N TRP A 72 7.08 -0.62 -11.57
CA TRP A 72 7.95 0.53 -11.38
C TRP A 72 7.57 1.34 -10.13
N ALA A 73 6.27 1.59 -9.93
CA ALA A 73 5.77 2.31 -8.78
C ALA A 73 6.10 1.58 -7.45
N LEU A 74 5.87 0.29 -7.40
CA LEU A 74 6.21 -0.53 -6.23
C LEU A 74 7.73 -0.55 -5.97
N LYS A 75 8.53 -0.63 -7.04
CA LYS A 75 9.99 -0.59 -6.93
C LYS A 75 10.48 0.75 -6.36
N ALA A 76 9.86 1.88 -6.70
CA ALA A 76 10.23 3.18 -6.17
C ALA A 76 10.13 3.25 -4.64
N ILE A 77 9.16 2.56 -4.04
CA ILE A 77 9.02 2.44 -2.57
C ILE A 77 10.21 1.66 -1.98
N LEU A 78 10.53 0.51 -2.58
CA LEU A 78 11.65 -0.32 -2.12
C LEU A 78 13.01 0.35 -2.31
N ASP A 79 13.18 1.14 -3.36
CA ASP A 79 14.42 1.85 -3.66
C ASP A 79 14.56 3.18 -2.89
N ALA A 80 13.56 3.56 -2.10
CA ALA A 80 13.64 4.79 -1.30
C ALA A 80 14.95 4.86 -0.52
N PRO A 81 15.72 5.97 -0.63
CA PRO A 81 17.06 6.08 -0.06
C PRO A 81 17.06 6.22 1.46
N THR A 82 15.96 6.70 2.05
CA THR A 82 15.80 6.87 3.49
C THR A 82 14.54 6.20 4.00
N HIS A 83 14.54 5.84 5.28
CA HIS A 83 13.34 5.32 5.96
C HIS A 83 12.20 6.34 5.91
N THR A 84 12.49 7.61 6.14
CA THR A 84 11.51 8.70 6.11
C THR A 84 10.81 8.81 4.75
N MET A 85 11.58 8.81 3.65
CA MET A 85 11.00 8.84 2.30
C MET A 85 10.14 7.61 2.03
N GLY A 86 10.66 6.43 2.33
CA GLY A 86 9.90 5.19 2.11
C GLY A 86 8.64 5.11 2.97
N THR A 87 8.70 5.54 4.23
CA THR A 87 7.52 5.65 5.10
C THR A 87 6.50 6.65 4.54
N PHE A 88 6.96 7.76 3.98
CA PHE A 88 6.07 8.72 3.32
C PHE A 88 5.37 8.09 2.10
N LEU A 89 6.15 7.46 1.21
CA LEU A 89 5.62 6.85 -0.02
C LEU A 89 4.68 5.66 0.27
N LEU A 90 5.06 4.78 1.20
CA LEU A 90 4.26 3.61 1.54
C LEU A 90 3.13 3.97 2.50
N ASN A 91 3.48 4.29 3.76
CA ASN A 91 2.50 4.35 4.84
C ASN A 91 1.56 5.56 4.73
N VAL A 92 2.03 6.71 4.20
CA VAL A 92 1.18 7.91 4.13
C VAL A 92 0.45 7.98 2.79
N LEU A 93 1.15 7.88 1.67
CA LEU A 93 0.52 8.02 0.35
C LEU A 93 -0.09 6.69 -0.13
N GLY A 94 0.68 5.62 -0.18
CA GLY A 94 0.25 4.31 -0.70
C GLY A 94 -0.89 3.74 0.13
N GLU A 95 -0.66 3.46 1.40
CA GLU A 95 -1.66 2.88 2.29
C GLU A 95 -2.80 3.86 2.59
N GLY A 96 -2.53 5.19 2.60
CA GLY A 96 -3.57 6.21 2.67
C GLY A 96 -4.57 6.11 1.52
N LEU A 97 -4.10 5.82 0.30
CA LEU A 97 -4.96 5.56 -0.86
C LEU A 97 -5.64 4.20 -0.76
N ILE A 98 -4.91 3.17 -0.31
CA ILE A 98 -5.45 1.82 -0.12
C ILE A 98 -6.61 1.79 0.89
N LEU A 99 -6.61 2.65 1.93
CA LEU A 99 -7.79 2.81 2.80
C LEU A 99 -9.06 3.09 2.00
N SER A 100 -8.98 3.95 0.97
CA SER A 100 -10.13 4.27 0.12
C SER A 100 -10.50 3.10 -0.80
N VAL A 101 -9.51 2.38 -1.31
CA VAL A 101 -9.71 1.17 -2.13
C VAL A 101 -10.39 0.07 -1.31
N PHE A 102 -9.92 -0.20 -0.09
CA PHE A 102 -10.52 -1.24 0.76
C PHE A 102 -11.92 -0.87 1.25
N ARG A 103 -12.17 0.41 1.58
CA ARG A 103 -13.52 0.89 1.91
C ARG A 103 -14.48 0.71 0.75
N SER A 104 -14.06 1.07 -0.45
CA SER A 104 -14.85 0.86 -1.67
C SER A 104 -15.04 -0.64 -1.95
N GLY A 105 -13.99 -1.43 -1.78
CA GLY A 105 -14.02 -2.89 -1.90
C GLY A 105 -15.07 -3.52 -0.97
N GLU A 106 -15.11 -3.13 0.30
CA GLU A 106 -16.12 -3.59 1.27
C GLU A 106 -17.55 -3.24 0.82
N MET A 107 -17.75 -2.03 0.28
CA MET A 107 -19.08 -1.57 -0.17
C MET A 107 -19.59 -2.35 -1.38
N ILE A 108 -18.73 -2.64 -2.36
CA ILE A 108 -19.11 -3.30 -3.61
C ILE A 108 -18.99 -4.82 -3.58
N ALA A 109 -18.34 -5.37 -2.56
CA ALA A 109 -18.14 -6.81 -2.42
C ALA A 109 -19.47 -7.58 -2.37
N LYS A 110 -19.58 -8.61 -3.20
CA LYS A 110 -20.81 -9.42 -3.34
C LYS A 110 -20.89 -10.57 -2.33
N THR A 111 -19.76 -10.99 -1.77
CA THR A 111 -19.72 -12.10 -0.81
C THR A 111 -19.36 -11.59 0.58
N HIS A 112 -19.85 -12.27 1.61
CA HIS A 112 -19.50 -11.97 2.99
C HIS A 112 -17.98 -12.10 3.21
N VAL A 113 -17.35 -13.08 2.59
CA VAL A 113 -15.92 -13.33 2.72
C VAL A 113 -15.12 -12.13 2.20
N ASP A 114 -15.46 -11.60 1.00
CA ASP A 114 -14.78 -10.45 0.44
C ASP A 114 -14.96 -9.20 1.31
N LYS A 115 -16.16 -8.97 1.85
CA LYS A 115 -16.43 -7.87 2.79
C LYS A 115 -15.55 -7.96 4.03
N GLU A 116 -15.47 -9.14 4.65
CA GLU A 116 -14.65 -9.35 5.84
C GLU A 116 -13.16 -9.17 5.55
N ILE A 117 -12.67 -9.61 4.40
CA ILE A 117 -11.27 -9.41 4.00
C ILE A 117 -10.98 -7.91 3.94
N PHE A 118 -11.72 -7.14 3.13
CA PHE A 118 -11.51 -5.70 2.99
C PHE A 118 -11.64 -4.97 4.34
N ARG A 119 -12.64 -5.31 5.15
CA ARG A 119 -12.85 -4.67 6.45
C ARG A 119 -11.69 -4.91 7.41
N ARG A 120 -11.13 -6.13 7.44
CA ARG A 120 -10.02 -6.47 8.34
C ARG A 120 -8.71 -5.83 7.87
N CYS A 121 -8.40 -5.92 6.59
CA CYS A 121 -7.24 -5.23 6.03
C CYS A 121 -7.33 -3.71 6.25
N LEU A 122 -8.50 -3.09 6.03
CA LEU A 122 -8.72 -1.67 6.32
C LEU A 122 -8.37 -1.27 7.76
N GLN A 123 -8.68 -2.13 8.74
CA GLN A 123 -8.35 -1.87 10.15
C GLN A 123 -6.83 -1.91 10.40
N ASP A 124 -6.13 -2.79 9.71
CA ASP A 124 -4.68 -2.92 9.83
C ASP A 124 -4.00 -1.73 9.13
N GLU A 125 -4.40 -1.38 7.90
CA GLU A 125 -3.89 -0.22 7.17
C GLU A 125 -4.06 1.10 7.92
N ALA A 126 -5.16 1.27 8.64
CA ALA A 126 -5.37 2.47 9.44
C ALA A 126 -4.29 2.65 10.54
N ARG A 127 -3.74 1.55 11.07
CA ARG A 127 -2.60 1.59 12.00
C ARG A 127 -1.30 1.95 11.28
N HIS A 128 -1.08 1.41 10.09
CA HIS A 128 0.11 1.67 9.29
C HIS A 128 0.17 3.14 8.87
N VAL A 129 -0.93 3.70 8.39
CA VAL A 129 -1.05 5.15 8.08
C VAL A 129 -0.81 6.00 9.32
N SER A 130 -1.38 5.63 10.47
CA SER A 130 -1.19 6.37 11.72
C SER A 130 0.29 6.37 12.13
N TYR A 131 0.97 5.23 12.00
CA TYR A 131 2.41 5.15 12.22
C TYR A 131 3.18 6.07 11.27
N GLY A 132 2.88 6.03 9.98
CA GLY A 132 3.53 6.87 8.97
C GLY A 132 3.44 8.35 9.34
N VAL A 133 2.25 8.84 9.68
CA VAL A 133 2.02 10.23 10.10
C VAL A 133 2.80 10.57 11.36
N MET A 134 2.80 9.69 12.38
CA MET A 134 3.57 9.92 13.61
C MET A 134 5.07 9.95 13.35
N GLN A 135 5.59 9.07 12.50
CA GLN A 135 7.00 9.02 12.12
C GLN A 135 7.44 10.30 11.41
N LEU A 136 6.64 10.80 10.46
CA LEU A 136 6.95 12.07 9.78
C LEU A 136 6.89 13.27 10.74
N LYS A 137 5.90 13.28 11.65
CA LYS A 137 5.83 14.31 12.69
C LYS A 137 7.07 14.27 13.57
N TRP A 138 7.47 13.09 14.03
CA TRP A 138 8.68 12.93 14.84
C TRP A 138 9.92 13.40 14.10
N TYR A 139 10.05 13.08 12.82
CA TYR A 139 11.15 13.53 11.96
C TYR A 139 11.23 15.06 11.92
N LEU A 140 10.12 15.75 11.67
CA LEU A 140 10.06 17.20 11.62
C LEU A 140 10.34 17.86 12.99
N ASP A 141 9.90 17.26 14.08
CA ASP A 141 10.06 17.81 15.42
C ASP A 141 11.50 17.66 15.95
N HIS A 142 12.26 16.69 15.45
CA HIS A 142 13.63 16.40 15.90
C HIS A 142 14.71 16.73 14.88
N HIS A 143 14.34 17.21 13.70
CA HIS A 143 15.31 17.64 12.70
C HIS A 143 15.90 19.00 13.07
N SER A 144 17.24 19.13 13.03
CA SER A 144 17.95 20.36 13.39
C SER A 144 17.61 21.56 12.47
N ASP A 145 17.35 21.26 11.19
CA ASP A 145 16.82 22.19 10.18
C ASP A 145 15.41 21.78 9.77
N ARG A 146 14.42 22.28 10.50
CA ARG A 146 13.01 21.96 10.25
C ARG A 146 12.51 22.48 8.90
N ALA A 147 13.04 23.62 8.42
CA ALA A 147 12.63 24.16 7.12
C ALA A 147 13.15 23.28 5.97
N GLY A 148 14.43 22.88 6.01
CA GLY A 148 15.01 21.96 5.05
C GLY A 148 14.33 20.57 5.08
N ALA A 149 13.95 20.07 6.27
CA ALA A 149 13.21 18.82 6.39
C ALA A 149 11.81 18.91 5.74
N LEU A 150 11.13 20.04 5.86
CA LEU A 150 9.84 20.27 5.20
C LEU A 150 9.99 20.33 3.69
N GLU A 151 11.02 21.01 3.19
CA GLU A 151 11.33 21.04 1.74
C GLU A 151 11.65 19.62 1.22
N GLU A 152 12.33 18.82 2.01
CA GLU A 152 12.59 17.41 1.67
C GLU A 152 11.29 16.61 1.56
N LEU A 153 10.35 16.78 2.50
CA LEU A 153 9.04 16.13 2.43
C LEU A 153 8.23 16.59 1.21
N HIS A 154 8.32 17.84 0.79
CA HIS A 154 7.69 18.30 -0.45
C HIS A 154 8.28 17.58 -1.67
N ARG A 155 9.61 17.41 -1.74
CA ARG A 155 10.22 16.60 -2.81
C ARG A 155 9.77 15.15 -2.80
N PHE A 156 9.53 14.58 -1.61
CA PHE A 156 8.95 13.24 -1.51
C PHE A 156 7.50 13.21 -2.03
N ALA A 157 6.72 14.27 -1.80
CA ALA A 157 5.38 14.39 -2.35
C ALA A 157 5.39 14.42 -3.88
N ASP A 158 6.31 15.18 -4.49
CA ASP A 158 6.46 15.22 -5.96
C ASP A 158 6.77 13.83 -6.54
N VAL A 159 7.66 13.07 -5.90
CA VAL A 159 7.94 11.68 -6.28
C VAL A 159 6.71 10.80 -6.08
N GLY A 160 6.02 10.97 -4.95
CA GLY A 160 4.83 10.21 -4.60
C GLY A 160 3.69 10.39 -5.61
N GLU A 161 3.45 11.63 -6.08
CA GLU A 161 2.49 11.91 -7.14
C GLU A 161 2.80 11.13 -8.42
N GLN A 162 4.07 11.14 -8.85
CA GLN A 162 4.50 10.41 -10.05
C GLN A 162 4.31 8.90 -9.88
N VAL A 163 4.65 8.35 -8.71
CA VAL A 163 4.48 6.93 -8.37
C VAL A 163 3.01 6.56 -8.43
N ILE A 164 2.15 7.33 -7.76
CA ILE A 164 0.70 7.09 -7.74
C ILE A 164 0.11 7.18 -9.15
N LEU A 165 0.39 8.24 -9.90
CA LEU A 165 -0.12 8.41 -11.24
C LEU A 165 0.28 7.26 -12.16
N SER A 166 1.54 6.82 -12.11
CA SER A 166 2.01 5.70 -12.94
C SER A 166 1.30 4.39 -12.61
N ALA A 167 1.01 4.13 -11.32
CA ALA A 167 0.34 2.90 -10.90
C ALA A 167 -1.17 2.92 -11.17
N PHE A 168 -1.84 4.03 -10.84
CA PHE A 168 -3.30 4.10 -10.82
C PHE A 168 -3.94 4.57 -12.14
N THR A 169 -3.15 4.96 -13.14
CA THR A 169 -3.62 5.23 -14.50
C THR A 169 -3.46 4.05 -15.45
N GLU A 170 -2.82 2.97 -15.00
CA GLU A 170 -2.65 1.76 -15.81
C GLU A 170 -4.01 1.12 -16.15
N ALA A 171 -4.23 0.82 -17.43
CA ALA A 171 -5.44 0.18 -17.91
C ALA A 171 -5.71 -1.16 -17.19
N ALA A 172 -4.64 -1.91 -16.89
CA ALA A 172 -4.71 -3.17 -16.16
C ALA A 172 -5.30 -3.05 -14.74
N LEU A 173 -5.30 -1.85 -14.13
CA LEU A 173 -5.96 -1.55 -12.85
C LEU A 173 -7.29 -0.84 -13.06
N VAL A 174 -7.32 0.19 -13.92
CA VAL A 174 -8.50 1.04 -14.12
C VAL A 174 -9.69 0.25 -14.70
N GLU A 175 -9.44 -0.58 -15.72
CA GLU A 175 -10.52 -1.36 -16.36
C GLU A 175 -11.21 -2.35 -15.41
N PRO A 176 -10.48 -3.19 -14.63
CA PRO A 176 -11.10 -4.07 -13.66
C PRO A 176 -11.92 -3.33 -12.60
N VAL A 177 -11.42 -2.21 -12.10
CA VAL A 177 -12.14 -1.39 -11.12
C VAL A 177 -13.42 -0.81 -11.73
N ALA A 178 -13.36 -0.25 -12.94
CA ALA A 178 -14.53 0.25 -13.67
C ALA A 178 -15.59 -0.85 -13.88
N VAL A 179 -15.18 -2.05 -14.31
CA VAL A 179 -16.07 -3.20 -14.47
C VAL A 179 -16.76 -3.57 -13.15
N LEU A 180 -16.02 -3.55 -12.04
CA LEU A 180 -16.58 -3.92 -10.73
C LEU A 180 -17.55 -2.86 -10.21
N LEU A 181 -17.20 -1.58 -10.34
CA LEU A 181 -18.06 -0.45 -9.96
C LEU A 181 -19.31 -0.35 -10.84
N GLY A 182 -19.18 -0.58 -12.14
CA GLY A 182 -20.31 -0.59 -13.10
C GLY A 182 -21.24 -1.81 -12.97
N GLY A 183 -20.88 -2.80 -12.18
CA GLY A 183 -21.68 -4.02 -11.98
C GLY A 183 -21.58 -5.04 -13.10
N GLY A 184 -20.62 -4.89 -14.01
CA GLY A 184 -20.32 -5.80 -15.11
C GLY A 184 -19.96 -5.08 -16.42
N ILE A 185 -19.29 -5.80 -17.31
CA ILE A 185 -18.83 -5.22 -18.59
C ILE A 185 -19.97 -4.75 -19.49
N ASP A 186 -21.13 -5.40 -19.40
CA ASP A 186 -22.30 -5.07 -20.21
C ASP A 186 -23.03 -3.79 -19.75
N LYS A 187 -22.54 -3.13 -18.69
CA LYS A 187 -23.13 -1.94 -18.09
C LYS A 187 -22.21 -0.71 -18.15
N ILE A 188 -21.05 -0.87 -18.75
CA ILE A 188 -20.08 0.19 -19.00
C ILE A 188 -20.11 0.58 -20.47
#